data_e32202555563132ba51b6a3b8a9c58a6
#
_entry.id   e32202555563132ba51b6a3b8a9c58a6
#
_cell.length_a   1.000
_cell.length_b   1.000
_cell.length_c   1.000
_cell.angle_alpha   90.00
_cell.angle_beta   90.00
_cell.angle_gamma   90.00
#
_symmetry.space_group_name_H-M   'P 1'
#
loop_
_entity.id
_entity.type
_entity.pdbx_description
1 polymer ?
#
loop_
_entity_poly.entity_id
_entity_poly.type
_entity_poly.pdbx_seq_one_letter_code
_entity_poly.pdbx_strand_id
1 'polypeptide(L)'
;MSKKPPLLPFETLSRVLRTARMNGTITLAIAGTFALISASDHDYVGTAIGLAIAAAGAMELHGLAVLHNRDERGISWLIWSQFVLMALVLGYAYFKITHPPIEELRASFNTLYSAEKMAELKKAEEQLGLSDDQLLKLLNTFTWGLIGLVTLIYQGSMMVYYSRRRKSVNEALQLEE
;
A
#
# COMPACT_ATOMS: atom_id res chain seq x y z
N MET A 1 0.17 -19.75 -30.84
CA MET A 1 0.80 -19.14 -29.66
C MET A 1 1.45 -20.23 -28.81
N SER A 2 2.77 -20.32 -28.80
CA SER A 2 3.51 -21.31 -27.98
C SER A 2 3.33 -20.95 -26.49
N LYS A 3 2.69 -21.83 -25.71
CA LYS A 3 2.61 -21.68 -24.24
C LYS A 3 4.03 -21.81 -23.68
N LYS A 4 4.52 -20.78 -23.01
CA LYS A 4 5.79 -20.87 -22.29
C LYS A 4 5.73 -22.07 -21.32
N PRO A 5 6.79 -22.88 -21.22
CA PRO A 5 6.84 -23.99 -20.28
C PRO A 5 6.61 -23.47 -18.85
N PRO A 6 6.03 -24.29 -17.95
CA PRO A 6 5.88 -23.91 -16.56
C PRO A 6 7.25 -23.66 -15.93
N LEU A 7 7.32 -22.68 -15.03
CA LEU A 7 8.55 -22.36 -14.31
C LEU A 7 8.99 -23.55 -13.44
N LEU A 8 10.28 -23.81 -13.40
CA LEU A 8 10.84 -24.76 -12.45
C LEU A 8 10.62 -24.29 -10.99
N PRO A 9 10.50 -25.21 -10.01
CA PRO A 9 10.29 -24.86 -8.61
C PRO A 9 11.29 -23.83 -8.10
N PHE A 10 12.59 -23.98 -8.39
CA PHE A 10 13.66 -23.03 -8.01
C PHE A 10 13.51 -21.64 -8.63
N GLU A 11 13.12 -21.57 -9.90
CA GLU A 11 12.85 -20.27 -10.53
C GLU A 11 11.66 -19.59 -9.89
N THR A 12 10.66 -20.37 -9.48
CA THR A 12 9.49 -19.85 -8.76
C THR A 12 9.89 -19.31 -7.39
N LEU A 13 10.69 -20.05 -6.62
CA LEU A 13 11.21 -19.63 -5.33
C LEU A 13 12.04 -18.34 -5.47
N SER A 14 13.00 -18.30 -6.40
CA SER A 14 13.85 -17.11 -6.60
C SER A 14 13.05 -15.85 -6.96
N ARG A 15 11.99 -16.00 -7.77
CA ARG A 15 11.09 -14.89 -8.11
C ARG A 15 10.26 -14.44 -6.90
N VAL A 16 9.75 -15.37 -6.09
CA VAL A 16 9.03 -15.05 -4.86
C VAL A 16 9.92 -14.28 -3.90
N LEU A 17 11.15 -14.77 -3.66
CA LEU A 17 12.11 -14.11 -2.78
C LEU A 17 12.48 -12.69 -3.26
N ARG A 18 12.72 -12.53 -4.56
CA ARG A 18 13.01 -11.21 -5.15
C ARG A 18 11.84 -10.25 -5.01
N THR A 19 10.62 -10.71 -5.32
CA THR A 19 9.41 -9.89 -5.23
C THR A 19 9.13 -9.47 -3.80
N ALA A 20 9.19 -10.40 -2.84
CA ALA A 20 8.99 -10.12 -1.43
C ALA A 20 10.03 -9.14 -0.87
N ARG A 21 11.33 -9.31 -1.24
CA ARG A 21 12.37 -8.37 -0.84
C ARG A 21 12.09 -6.97 -1.33
N MET A 22 11.79 -6.82 -2.62
CA MET A 22 11.53 -5.50 -3.21
C MET A 22 10.30 -4.85 -2.59
N ASN A 23 9.18 -5.59 -2.51
CA ASN A 23 7.92 -5.07 -1.97
C ASN A 23 8.04 -4.69 -0.48
N GLY A 24 8.57 -5.60 0.35
CA GLY A 24 8.75 -5.35 1.78
C GLY A 24 9.70 -4.18 2.07
N THR A 25 10.82 -4.07 1.32
CA THR A 25 11.76 -2.96 1.48
C THR A 25 11.14 -1.62 1.08
N ILE A 26 10.44 -1.56 -0.06
CA ILE A 26 9.77 -0.35 -0.53
C ILE A 26 8.68 0.07 0.46
N THR A 27 7.83 -0.87 0.89
CA THR A 27 6.77 -0.61 1.88
C THR A 27 7.36 -0.07 3.19
N LEU A 28 8.41 -0.72 3.72
CA LEU A 28 9.07 -0.29 4.95
C LEU A 28 9.67 1.12 4.81
N ALA A 29 10.37 1.39 3.69
CA ALA A 29 11.01 2.68 3.46
C ALA A 29 9.98 3.81 3.30
N ILE A 30 8.96 3.63 2.46
CA ILE A 30 7.93 4.66 2.22
C ILE A 30 7.13 4.91 3.50
N ALA A 31 6.64 3.85 4.15
CA ALA A 31 5.83 4.00 5.36
C ALA A 31 6.64 4.53 6.55
N GLY A 32 7.90 4.12 6.68
CA GLY A 32 8.81 4.67 7.70
C GLY A 32 9.07 6.15 7.49
N THR A 33 9.34 6.57 6.25
CA THR A 33 9.51 7.99 5.91
C THR A 33 8.22 8.78 6.18
N PHE A 34 7.06 8.26 5.80
CA PHE A 34 5.76 8.88 6.10
C PHE A 34 5.55 9.02 7.60
N ALA A 35 5.85 7.99 8.40
CA ALA A 35 5.73 8.05 9.85
C ALA A 35 6.63 9.14 10.48
N LEU A 36 7.87 9.29 9.97
CA LEU A 36 8.80 10.33 10.43
C LEU A 36 8.29 11.74 10.09
N ILE A 37 7.78 11.95 8.88
CA ILE A 37 7.20 13.24 8.47
C ILE A 37 5.98 13.54 9.35
N SER A 38 5.03 12.61 9.48
CA SER A 38 3.85 12.79 10.33
C SER A 38 4.22 13.07 11.79
N ALA A 39 5.28 12.45 12.30
CA ALA A 39 5.77 12.72 13.66
C ALA A 39 6.32 14.15 13.79
N SER A 40 7.05 14.65 12.78
CA SER A 40 7.55 16.03 12.78
C SER A 40 6.43 17.07 12.72
N ASP A 41 5.34 16.74 12.05
CA ASP A 41 4.14 17.58 11.94
C ASP A 41 3.16 17.43 13.13
N HIS A 42 3.54 16.64 14.15
CA HIS A 42 2.71 16.31 15.32
C HIS A 42 1.38 15.60 14.96
N ASP A 43 1.29 14.99 13.77
CA ASP A 43 0.18 14.10 13.38
C ASP A 43 0.39 12.70 13.98
N TYR A 44 -0.08 12.51 15.21
CA TYR A 44 0.04 11.23 15.92
C TYR A 44 -0.72 10.09 15.25
N VAL A 45 -1.83 10.39 14.56
CA VAL A 45 -2.62 9.38 13.84
C VAL A 45 -1.86 8.92 12.61
N GLY A 46 -1.36 9.84 11.81
CA GLY A 46 -0.51 9.53 10.65
C GLY A 46 0.76 8.78 11.05
N THR A 47 1.40 9.20 12.15
CA THR A 47 2.58 8.52 12.71
C THR A 47 2.26 7.06 13.07
N ALA A 48 1.18 6.82 13.83
CA ALA A 48 0.80 5.47 14.25
C ALA A 48 0.46 4.57 13.06
N ILE A 49 -0.27 5.09 12.07
CA ILE A 49 -0.60 4.36 10.85
C ILE A 49 0.65 4.08 10.02
N GLY A 50 1.53 5.06 9.84
CA GLY A 50 2.79 4.89 9.13
C GLY A 50 3.66 3.80 9.75
N LEU A 51 3.78 3.78 11.09
CA LEU A 51 4.50 2.73 11.81
C LEU A 51 3.83 1.36 11.66
N ALA A 52 2.50 1.28 11.70
CA ALA A 52 1.77 0.02 11.50
C ALA A 52 1.97 -0.52 10.08
N ILE A 53 1.94 0.34 9.05
CA ILE A 53 2.22 -0.04 7.66
C ILE A 53 3.69 -0.46 7.50
N ALA A 54 4.64 0.24 8.15
CA ALA A 54 6.05 -0.15 8.14
C ALA A 54 6.25 -1.52 8.80
N ALA A 55 5.53 -1.81 9.89
CA ALA A 55 5.54 -3.13 10.53
C ALA A 55 5.02 -4.23 9.59
N ALA A 56 3.99 -3.97 8.77
CA ALA A 56 3.55 -4.92 7.74
C ALA A 56 4.64 -5.19 6.69
N GLY A 57 5.39 -4.16 6.27
CA GLY A 57 6.57 -4.33 5.42
C GLY A 57 7.68 -5.16 6.09
N ALA A 58 7.93 -4.94 7.39
CA ALA A 58 8.86 -5.75 8.17
C ALA A 58 8.40 -7.21 8.31
N MET A 59 7.08 -7.46 8.45
CA MET A 59 6.51 -8.82 8.44
C MET A 59 6.79 -9.54 7.11
N GLU A 60 6.72 -8.84 5.97
CA GLU A 60 7.04 -9.41 4.66
C GLU A 60 8.54 -9.77 4.57
N LEU A 61 9.43 -8.91 5.06
CA LEU A 61 10.87 -9.20 5.13
C LEU A 61 11.19 -10.34 6.11
N HIS A 62 10.45 -10.46 7.20
CA HIS A 62 10.54 -11.61 8.10
C HIS A 62 10.14 -12.90 7.38
N GLY A 63 9.01 -12.90 6.67
CA GLY A 63 8.58 -14.04 5.85
C GLY A 63 9.63 -14.44 4.81
N LEU A 64 10.29 -13.46 4.19
CA LEU A 64 11.44 -13.68 3.30
C LEU A 64 12.60 -14.40 4.02
N ALA A 65 12.97 -13.94 5.23
CA ALA A 65 14.04 -14.55 6.00
C ALA A 65 13.71 -16.01 6.40
N VAL A 66 12.45 -16.26 6.79
CA VAL A 66 11.95 -17.60 7.12
C VAL A 66 12.03 -18.52 5.90
N LEU A 67 11.64 -18.06 4.70
CA LEU A 67 11.79 -18.81 3.46
C LEU A 67 13.26 -19.07 3.11
N HIS A 68 14.14 -18.11 3.36
CA HIS A 68 15.57 -18.26 3.11
C HIS A 68 16.19 -19.34 4.02
N ASN A 69 15.66 -19.50 5.22
CA ASN A 69 16.00 -20.56 6.16
C ASN A 69 15.26 -21.90 5.88
N ARG A 70 14.69 -22.04 4.69
CA ARG A 70 13.98 -23.24 4.22
C ARG A 70 12.73 -23.63 5.02
N ASP A 71 12.15 -22.71 5.78
CA ASP A 71 10.88 -22.93 6.47
C ASP A 71 9.70 -22.52 5.59
N GLU A 72 8.85 -23.49 5.25
CA GLU A 72 7.65 -23.28 4.43
C GLU A 72 6.62 -22.29 5.03
N ARG A 73 6.71 -22.04 6.35
CA ARG A 73 5.88 -21.05 7.05
C ARG A 73 6.10 -19.64 6.50
N GLY A 74 7.25 -19.37 5.90
CA GLY A 74 7.57 -18.05 5.34
C GLY A 74 6.56 -17.58 4.30
N ILE A 75 6.00 -18.48 3.47
CA ILE A 75 5.00 -18.08 2.48
C ILE A 75 3.67 -17.64 3.14
N SER A 76 3.33 -18.22 4.28
CA SER A 76 2.16 -17.79 5.06
C SER A 76 2.37 -16.38 5.62
N TRP A 77 3.59 -16.06 6.09
CA TRP A 77 3.96 -14.71 6.51
C TRP A 77 3.84 -13.68 5.38
N LEU A 78 4.26 -14.05 4.15
CA LEU A 78 4.12 -13.18 2.98
C LEU A 78 2.64 -12.90 2.66
N ILE A 79 1.76 -13.91 2.77
CA ILE A 79 0.32 -13.72 2.54
C ILE A 79 -0.30 -12.85 3.62
N TRP A 80 0.01 -13.11 4.89
CA TRP A 80 -0.53 -12.36 6.02
C TRP A 80 -0.06 -10.89 6.02
N SER A 81 1.20 -10.63 5.63
CA SER A 81 1.70 -9.25 5.54
C SER A 81 0.89 -8.43 4.53
N GLN A 82 0.52 -9.01 3.38
CA GLN A 82 -0.33 -8.33 2.39
C GLN A 82 -1.74 -8.07 2.91
N PHE A 83 -2.32 -9.03 3.63
CA PHE A 83 -3.63 -8.86 4.24
C PHE A 83 -3.63 -7.75 5.29
N VAL A 84 -2.64 -7.74 6.20
CA VAL A 84 -2.49 -6.70 7.23
C VAL A 84 -2.29 -5.33 6.58
N LEU A 85 -1.40 -5.23 5.57
CA LEU A 85 -1.15 -4.00 4.84
C LEU A 85 -2.43 -3.48 4.17
N MET A 86 -3.17 -4.35 3.50
CA MET A 86 -4.44 -4.01 2.87
C MET A 86 -5.46 -3.50 3.90
N ALA A 87 -5.62 -4.20 5.02
CA ALA A 87 -6.55 -3.81 6.07
C ALA A 87 -6.20 -2.44 6.69
N LEU A 88 -4.91 -2.18 6.94
CA LEU A 88 -4.43 -0.90 7.48
C LEU A 88 -4.69 0.26 6.51
N VAL A 89 -4.34 0.10 5.23
CA VAL A 89 -4.53 1.17 4.24
C VAL A 89 -6.00 1.43 3.97
N LEU A 90 -6.83 0.38 3.85
CA LEU A 90 -8.28 0.53 3.65
C LEU A 90 -8.95 1.16 4.89
N GLY A 91 -8.56 0.74 6.10
CA GLY A 91 -9.04 1.33 7.35
C GLY A 91 -8.70 2.81 7.46
N TYR A 92 -7.47 3.18 7.10
CA TYR A 92 -7.04 4.59 7.10
C TYR A 92 -7.74 5.42 6.01
N ALA A 93 -7.90 4.86 4.80
CA ALA A 93 -8.65 5.50 3.74
C ALA A 93 -10.11 5.75 4.15
N TYR A 94 -10.76 4.77 4.76
CA TYR A 94 -12.10 4.92 5.31
C TYR A 94 -12.17 6.02 6.38
N PHE A 95 -11.20 6.05 7.30
CA PHE A 95 -11.11 7.10 8.33
C PHE A 95 -10.99 8.50 7.70
N LYS A 96 -10.11 8.69 6.71
CA LYS A 96 -9.91 9.97 6.02
C LYS A 96 -11.12 10.40 5.19
N ILE A 97 -11.92 9.46 4.67
CA ILE A 97 -13.18 9.76 3.96
C ILE A 97 -14.25 10.21 4.95
N THR A 98 -14.36 9.56 6.10
CA THR A 98 -15.39 9.87 7.09
C THR A 98 -15.06 11.09 7.96
N HIS A 99 -13.76 11.40 8.12
CA HIS A 99 -13.26 12.54 8.90
C HIS A 99 -12.30 13.37 8.03
N PRO A 100 -12.83 14.06 6.99
CA PRO A 100 -11.99 14.86 6.10
C PRO A 100 -11.41 16.07 6.83
N PRO A 101 -10.07 16.27 6.80
CA PRO A 101 -9.42 17.42 7.43
C PRO A 101 -9.53 18.67 6.53
N ILE A 102 -10.71 19.27 6.45
CA ILE A 102 -11.03 20.36 5.50
C ILE A 102 -10.12 21.57 5.67
N GLU A 103 -9.84 21.97 6.92
CA GLU A 103 -8.96 23.11 7.22
C GLU A 103 -7.53 22.89 6.70
N GLU A 104 -6.97 21.70 6.93
CA GLU A 104 -5.63 21.33 6.46
C GLU A 104 -5.58 21.25 4.94
N LEU A 105 -6.62 20.68 4.32
CA LEU A 105 -6.75 20.62 2.87
C LEU A 105 -6.77 22.01 2.27
N ARG A 106 -7.58 22.92 2.82
CA ARG A 106 -7.67 24.30 2.37
C ARG A 106 -6.33 25.03 2.51
N ALA A 107 -5.64 24.88 3.63
CA ALA A 107 -4.31 25.46 3.85
C ALA A 107 -3.30 24.93 2.83
N SER A 108 -3.30 23.62 2.59
CA SER A 108 -2.42 22.95 1.61
C SER A 108 -2.70 23.41 0.18
N PHE A 109 -3.97 23.55 -0.20
CA PHE A 109 -4.36 24.06 -1.51
C PHE A 109 -3.87 25.49 -1.71
N ASN A 110 -4.05 26.37 -0.73
CA ASN A 110 -3.60 27.76 -0.79
C ASN A 110 -2.08 27.90 -0.89
N THR A 111 -1.33 26.93 -0.35
CA THR A 111 0.13 26.94 -0.38
C THR A 111 0.70 26.34 -1.68
N LEU A 112 0.07 25.28 -2.20
CA LEU A 112 0.59 24.51 -3.33
C LEU A 112 0.13 25.05 -4.69
N TYR A 113 -1.02 25.74 -4.75
CA TYR A 113 -1.59 26.19 -6.01
C TYR A 113 -1.40 27.69 -6.21
N SER A 114 -0.98 28.05 -7.42
CA SER A 114 -0.89 29.46 -7.85
C SER A 114 -2.29 30.09 -7.93
N ALA A 115 -2.34 31.43 -7.87
CA ALA A 115 -3.59 32.19 -8.00
C ALA A 115 -4.38 31.82 -9.27
N GLU A 116 -3.71 31.42 -10.34
CA GLU A 116 -4.31 30.99 -11.61
C GLU A 116 -5.07 29.67 -11.48
N LYS A 117 -4.47 28.67 -10.82
CA LYS A 117 -5.12 27.39 -10.53
C LYS A 117 -6.27 27.52 -9.52
N MET A 118 -6.15 28.44 -8.57
CA MET A 118 -7.26 28.78 -7.66
C MET A 118 -8.44 29.41 -8.41
N ALA A 119 -8.19 30.20 -9.45
CA ALA A 119 -9.25 30.75 -10.31
C ALA A 119 -9.94 29.66 -11.15
N GLU A 120 -9.20 28.63 -11.61
CA GLU A 120 -9.78 27.48 -12.30
C GLU A 120 -10.64 26.62 -11.35
N LEU A 121 -10.22 26.41 -10.10
CA LEU A 121 -11.01 25.73 -9.08
C LEU A 121 -12.33 26.48 -8.80
N LYS A 122 -12.30 27.81 -8.65
CA LYS A 122 -13.51 28.62 -8.48
C LYS A 122 -14.46 28.52 -9.68
N LYS A 123 -13.94 28.48 -10.89
CA LYS A 123 -14.78 28.24 -12.08
C LYS A 123 -15.42 26.84 -12.05
N ALA A 124 -14.69 25.81 -11.59
CA ALA A 124 -15.24 24.48 -11.43
C ALA A 124 -16.33 24.43 -10.34
N GLU A 125 -16.18 25.17 -9.23
CA GLU A 125 -17.21 25.34 -8.20
C GLU A 125 -18.49 25.96 -8.78
N GLU A 126 -18.35 27.07 -9.50
CA GLU A 126 -19.48 27.75 -10.14
C GLU A 126 -20.19 26.85 -11.17
N GLN A 127 -19.42 26.07 -11.98
CA GLN A 127 -19.97 25.16 -12.98
C GLN A 127 -20.69 23.96 -12.37
N LEU A 128 -20.21 23.45 -11.23
CA LEU A 128 -20.76 22.29 -10.54
C LEU A 128 -21.84 22.68 -9.52
N GLY A 129 -21.99 23.96 -9.19
CA GLY A 129 -22.91 24.43 -8.17
C GLY A 129 -22.56 23.93 -6.76
N LEU A 130 -21.28 23.62 -6.52
CA LEU A 130 -20.77 23.11 -5.25
C LEU A 130 -20.17 24.25 -4.42
N SER A 131 -20.27 24.14 -3.10
CA SER A 131 -19.49 25.01 -2.21
C SER A 131 -18.04 24.54 -2.10
N ASP A 132 -17.11 25.44 -1.72
CA ASP A 132 -15.69 25.17 -1.47
C ASP A 132 -15.48 23.89 -0.63
N ASP A 133 -16.21 23.79 0.49
CA ASP A 133 -16.16 22.62 1.37
C ASP A 133 -16.65 21.34 0.71
N GLN A 134 -17.66 21.41 -0.15
CA GLN A 134 -18.19 20.26 -0.87
C GLN A 134 -17.19 19.77 -1.92
N LEU A 135 -16.54 20.69 -2.62
CA LEU A 135 -15.50 20.36 -3.58
C LEU A 135 -14.29 19.70 -2.90
N LEU A 136 -13.81 20.27 -1.78
CA LEU A 136 -12.72 19.69 -1.00
C LEU A 136 -13.06 18.29 -0.48
N LYS A 137 -14.29 18.09 0.04
CA LYS A 137 -14.78 16.76 0.46
C LYS A 137 -14.83 15.77 -0.70
N LEU A 138 -15.29 16.20 -1.86
CA LEU A 138 -15.34 15.36 -3.06
C LEU A 138 -13.94 14.93 -3.50
N LEU A 139 -13.01 15.88 -3.57
CA LEU A 139 -11.60 15.61 -3.92
C LEU A 139 -10.93 14.66 -2.91
N ASN A 140 -11.17 14.89 -1.61
CA ASN A 140 -10.68 14.00 -0.55
C ASN A 140 -11.23 12.58 -0.71
N THR A 141 -12.55 12.45 -0.90
CA THR A 141 -13.21 11.16 -1.07
C THR A 141 -12.71 10.43 -2.32
N PHE A 142 -12.55 11.15 -3.42
CA PHE A 142 -12.02 10.59 -4.66
C PHE A 142 -10.58 10.10 -4.48
N THR A 143 -9.72 10.90 -3.86
CA THR A 143 -8.31 10.57 -3.62
C THR A 143 -8.18 9.31 -2.75
N TRP A 144 -8.84 9.27 -1.60
CA TRP A 144 -8.76 8.13 -0.70
C TRP A 144 -9.50 6.90 -1.23
N GLY A 145 -10.57 7.11 -2.01
CA GLY A 145 -11.26 6.04 -2.73
C GLY A 145 -10.36 5.40 -3.78
N LEU A 146 -9.61 6.20 -4.54
CA LEU A 146 -8.63 5.71 -5.52
C LEU A 146 -7.48 4.97 -4.85
N ILE A 147 -6.92 5.50 -3.76
CA ILE A 147 -5.89 4.83 -2.97
C ILE A 147 -6.40 3.48 -2.46
N GLY A 148 -7.61 3.43 -1.92
CA GLY A 148 -8.24 2.19 -1.46
C GLY A 148 -8.43 1.18 -2.58
N LEU A 149 -8.92 1.60 -3.74
CA LEU A 149 -9.10 0.73 -4.90
C LEU A 149 -7.78 0.15 -5.41
N VAL A 150 -6.76 1.00 -5.58
CA VAL A 150 -5.42 0.55 -6.01
C VAL A 150 -4.82 -0.42 -5.00
N THR A 151 -4.96 -0.13 -3.71
CA THR A 151 -4.50 -1.03 -2.63
C THR A 151 -5.20 -2.38 -2.70
N LEU A 152 -6.53 -2.40 -2.84
CA LEU A 152 -7.31 -3.63 -2.95
C LEU A 152 -6.84 -4.51 -4.12
N ILE A 153 -6.67 -3.89 -5.29
CA ILE A 153 -6.22 -4.60 -6.51
C ILE A 153 -4.79 -5.10 -6.33
N TYR A 154 -3.87 -4.25 -5.87
CA TYR A 154 -2.46 -4.60 -5.76
C TYR A 154 -2.22 -5.66 -4.69
N GLN A 155 -2.67 -5.42 -3.45
CA GLN A 155 -2.45 -6.35 -2.33
C GLN A 155 -3.24 -7.65 -2.53
N GLY A 156 -4.46 -7.57 -3.06
CA GLY A 156 -5.24 -8.76 -3.44
C GLY A 156 -4.51 -9.61 -4.50
N SER A 157 -3.94 -8.96 -5.52
CA SER A 157 -3.13 -9.64 -6.54
C SER A 157 -1.87 -10.29 -5.95
N MET A 158 -1.20 -9.63 -5.00
CA MET A 158 -0.02 -10.16 -4.31
C MET A 158 -0.37 -11.36 -3.43
N MET A 159 -1.50 -11.33 -2.71
CA MET A 159 -1.99 -12.49 -1.94
C MET A 159 -2.24 -13.69 -2.85
N VAL A 160 -2.94 -13.47 -3.98
CA VAL A 160 -3.19 -14.53 -4.98
C VAL A 160 -1.87 -15.03 -5.59
N TYR A 161 -0.93 -14.12 -5.86
CA TYR A 161 0.39 -14.46 -6.38
C TYR A 161 1.15 -15.41 -5.45
N TYR A 162 1.23 -15.11 -4.16
CA TYR A 162 1.89 -15.96 -3.16
C TYR A 162 1.14 -17.27 -2.94
N SER A 163 -0.20 -17.22 -2.82
CA SER A 163 -1.03 -18.41 -2.62
C SER A 163 -0.90 -19.43 -3.75
N ARG A 164 -0.93 -18.98 -5.00
CA ARG A 164 -0.79 -19.85 -6.18
C ARG A 164 0.59 -20.48 -6.30
N ARG A 165 1.63 -19.84 -5.74
CA ARG A 165 3.01 -20.35 -5.81
C ARG A 165 3.43 -21.18 -4.60
N ARG A 166 2.57 -21.28 -3.59
CA ARG A 166 2.85 -22.01 -2.35
C ARG A 166 3.34 -23.43 -2.62
N LYS A 167 2.64 -24.18 -3.50
CA LYS A 167 3.01 -25.57 -3.81
C LYS A 167 4.40 -25.67 -4.44
N SER A 168 4.67 -24.88 -5.47
CA SER A 168 5.98 -24.91 -6.16
C SER A 168 7.13 -24.42 -5.28
N VAL A 169 6.86 -23.48 -4.36
CA VAL A 169 7.86 -23.03 -3.37
C VAL A 169 8.17 -24.16 -2.39
N ASN A 170 7.16 -24.85 -1.86
CA ASN A 170 7.35 -25.96 -0.94
C ASN A 170 8.11 -27.12 -1.62
N GLU A 171 7.78 -27.43 -2.89
CA GLU A 171 8.53 -28.42 -3.68
C GLU A 171 10.00 -28.03 -3.85
N ALA A 172 10.30 -26.74 -4.09
CA ALA A 172 11.67 -26.25 -4.21
C ALA A 172 12.46 -26.41 -2.91
N LEU A 173 11.82 -26.16 -1.77
CA LEU A 173 12.47 -26.29 -0.44
C LEU A 173 12.81 -27.74 -0.10
N GLN A 174 11.98 -28.70 -0.56
CA GLN A 174 12.20 -30.15 -0.32
C GLN A 174 13.24 -30.77 -1.25
N LEU A 175 13.46 -30.24 -2.46
CA LEU A 175 14.43 -30.76 -3.43
C LEU A 175 15.90 -30.45 -3.07
N GLU A 176 16.12 -29.56 -2.11
CA GLU A 176 17.47 -29.20 -1.64
C GLU A 176 17.91 -29.96 -0.36
N GLU A 177 17.09 -30.86 0.18
CA GLU A 177 17.46 -31.82 1.23
C GLU A 177 18.18 -33.02 0.61
#